data_8a2f01f747130ae60b27ca41103e71c2
#
_entry.id   8a2f01f747130ae60b27ca41103e71c2
#
_cell.length_a   1.000
_cell.length_b   1.000
_cell.length_c   1.000
_cell.angle_alpha   90.00
_cell.angle_beta   90.00
_cell.angle_gamma   90.00
#
_symmetry.space_group_name_H-M   'P 1'
#
loop_
_entity.id
_entity.type
_entity.pdbx_description
1 polymer ?
#
loop_
_entity_poly.entity_id
_entity_poly.type
_entity_poly.pdbx_seq_one_letter_code
_entity_poly.pdbx_strand_id
1 'polypeptide(L)'
;MKIIDVVEDLSDVYGIADFLKDKDRLVDMYGEDICKYPYAIAVGHRMKKDIIENIPLTYNDDKLAQDYLNEYFNSHQRVSKISDKIIKVIEEEGFNAIKLDVSGNNEELNLKIPFSNKASANLAGIGWLGKNNLLTTKEFGPRLTWATILTDAPLGDYAGSPMESLCDDCTMCVRACPGKAIQDLPDPKESYSPQKCGEFLNKRKDEGHPVACGMCLYICPYGNEKSRALL
;
A
#
# COMPACT_ATOMS: atom_id res chain seq x y z
N MET A 1 7.95 -20.47 -12.54
CA MET A 1 6.55 -20.96 -12.51
C MET A 1 5.68 -19.93 -13.20
N LYS A 2 4.80 -20.34 -14.11
CA LYS A 2 3.99 -19.43 -14.94
C LYS A 2 3.27 -18.32 -14.16
N ILE A 3 2.82 -18.60 -12.92
CA ILE A 3 2.21 -17.60 -12.04
C ILE A 3 3.19 -16.45 -11.75
N ILE A 4 4.43 -16.75 -11.39
CA ILE A 4 5.44 -15.71 -11.06
C ILE A 4 5.79 -14.89 -12.28
N ASP A 5 5.96 -15.52 -13.46
CA ASP A 5 6.28 -14.82 -14.71
C ASP A 5 5.19 -13.80 -15.06
N VAL A 6 3.91 -14.16 -14.85
CA VAL A 6 2.77 -13.26 -15.09
C VAL A 6 2.68 -12.14 -14.04
N VAL A 7 2.96 -12.44 -12.77
CA VAL A 7 2.98 -11.41 -11.71
C VAL A 7 4.07 -10.38 -12.00
N GLU A 8 5.26 -10.84 -12.41
CA GLU A 8 6.39 -9.97 -12.77
C GLU A 8 6.10 -9.10 -13.98
N ASP A 9 5.49 -9.67 -15.03
CA ASP A 9 5.14 -8.95 -16.26
C ASP A 9 4.06 -7.87 -16.06
N LEU A 10 3.12 -8.10 -15.15
CA LEU A 10 1.94 -7.24 -14.97
C LEU A 10 2.10 -6.16 -13.88
N SER A 11 3.09 -6.28 -12.98
CA SER A 11 3.25 -5.38 -11.84
C SER A 11 4.54 -4.57 -11.89
N ASP A 12 4.52 -3.35 -11.38
CA ASP A 12 5.75 -2.56 -11.23
C ASP A 12 6.61 -3.08 -10.07
N VAL A 13 5.95 -3.64 -9.05
CA VAL A 13 6.58 -4.27 -7.88
C VAL A 13 5.69 -5.39 -7.38
N TYR A 14 6.27 -6.52 -7.01
CA TYR A 14 5.53 -7.61 -6.39
C TYR A 14 6.37 -8.31 -5.32
N GLY A 15 5.72 -9.13 -4.52
CA GLY A 15 6.37 -10.04 -3.59
C GLY A 15 5.38 -11.04 -3.01
N ILE A 16 5.94 -12.09 -2.45
CA ILE A 16 5.20 -13.20 -1.87
C ILE A 16 5.39 -13.20 -0.36
N ALA A 17 4.29 -13.22 0.38
CA ALA A 17 4.29 -13.46 1.81
C ALA A 17 3.93 -14.91 2.10
N ASP A 18 4.69 -15.56 2.96
CA ASP A 18 4.43 -16.91 3.44
C ASP A 18 3.82 -16.85 4.86
N PHE A 19 2.52 -17.11 4.94
CA PHE A 19 1.78 -17.05 6.20
C PHE A 19 2.09 -18.21 7.14
N LEU A 20 2.65 -19.31 6.60
CA LEU A 20 3.01 -20.45 7.42
C LEU A 20 4.19 -20.17 8.35
N LYS A 21 5.07 -19.22 7.95
CA LYS A 21 6.23 -18.82 8.77
C LYS A 21 5.86 -18.06 10.05
N ASP A 22 4.68 -17.43 10.08
CA ASP A 22 4.21 -16.59 11.19
C ASP A 22 2.74 -16.87 11.54
N LYS A 23 2.34 -18.13 11.35
CA LYS A 23 0.95 -18.57 11.41
C LYS A 23 0.27 -18.20 12.72
N ASP A 24 0.90 -18.51 13.85
CA ASP A 24 0.28 -18.31 15.17
C ASP A 24 -0.03 -16.83 15.41
N ARG A 25 0.89 -15.94 15.06
CA ARG A 25 0.70 -14.48 15.16
C ARG A 25 -0.40 -13.98 14.21
N LEU A 26 -0.43 -14.47 12.99
CA LEU A 26 -1.46 -14.07 12.02
C LEU A 26 -2.84 -14.55 12.44
N VAL A 27 -2.96 -15.78 12.95
CA VAL A 27 -4.22 -16.33 13.46
C VAL A 27 -4.69 -15.56 14.70
N ASP A 28 -3.78 -15.21 15.62
CA ASP A 28 -4.14 -14.40 16.79
C ASP A 28 -4.71 -13.03 16.37
N MET A 29 -4.06 -12.35 15.44
CA MET A 29 -4.45 -11.01 14.97
C MET A 29 -5.69 -11.02 14.08
N TYR A 30 -5.76 -11.92 13.11
CA TYR A 30 -6.73 -11.86 12.00
C TYR A 30 -7.80 -12.96 12.05
N GLY A 31 -7.61 -14.01 12.86
CA GLY A 31 -8.45 -15.20 12.89
C GLY A 31 -7.91 -16.32 11.98
N GLU A 32 -8.46 -17.53 12.15
CA GLU A 32 -7.97 -18.72 11.44
C GLU A 32 -8.12 -18.63 9.93
N ASP A 33 -9.13 -17.92 9.46
CA ASP A 33 -9.46 -17.82 8.03
C ASP A 33 -8.36 -17.17 7.20
N ILE A 34 -7.48 -16.35 7.80
CA ILE A 34 -6.33 -15.76 7.07
C ILE A 34 -5.38 -16.82 6.54
N CYS A 35 -5.29 -17.96 7.23
CA CYS A 35 -4.41 -19.07 6.85
C CYS A 35 -5.08 -20.17 6.02
N LYS A 36 -6.33 -19.96 5.55
CA LYS A 36 -6.95 -20.84 4.53
C LYS A 36 -6.14 -20.82 3.24
N TYR A 37 -5.51 -19.68 2.96
CA TYR A 37 -4.59 -19.48 1.86
C TYR A 37 -3.19 -19.25 2.44
N PRO A 38 -2.25 -20.21 2.27
CA PRO A 38 -0.94 -20.12 2.91
C PRO A 38 -0.04 -19.02 2.37
N TYR A 39 -0.35 -18.46 1.20
CA TYR A 39 0.47 -17.42 0.57
C TYR A 39 -0.35 -16.20 0.18
N ALA A 40 0.30 -15.04 0.25
CA ALA A 40 -0.24 -13.79 -0.29
C ALA A 40 0.72 -13.21 -1.34
N ILE A 41 0.18 -12.91 -2.52
CA ILE A 41 0.86 -12.13 -3.55
C ILE A 41 0.50 -10.67 -3.33
N ALA A 42 1.47 -9.86 -2.94
CA ALA A 42 1.34 -8.42 -2.90
C ALA A 42 1.73 -7.83 -4.25
N VAL A 43 0.83 -7.07 -4.87
CA VAL A 43 1.01 -6.44 -6.18
C VAL A 43 0.98 -4.94 -6.02
N GLY A 44 2.03 -4.26 -6.49
CA GLY A 44 2.15 -2.81 -6.49
C GLY A 44 2.14 -2.23 -7.89
N HIS A 45 1.37 -1.15 -8.10
CA HIS A 45 1.35 -0.41 -9.35
C HIS A 45 1.58 1.08 -9.12
N ARG A 46 2.47 1.68 -9.92
CA ARG A 46 2.88 3.08 -9.76
C ARG A 46 1.76 4.05 -10.10
N MET A 47 1.60 5.05 -9.26
CA MET A 47 0.83 6.23 -9.59
C MET A 47 1.59 7.07 -10.63
N LYS A 48 0.85 7.81 -11.46
CA LYS A 48 1.44 8.64 -12.52
C LYS A 48 2.34 9.72 -11.94
N LYS A 49 3.59 9.72 -12.37
CA LYS A 49 4.63 10.63 -11.86
C LYS A 49 4.28 12.10 -12.01
N ASP A 50 3.77 12.48 -13.18
CA ASP A 50 3.36 13.84 -13.51
C ASP A 50 2.25 14.37 -12.59
N ILE A 51 1.30 13.51 -12.22
CA ILE A 51 0.24 13.85 -11.26
C ILE A 51 0.82 14.01 -9.85
N ILE A 52 1.67 13.07 -9.43
CA ILE A 52 2.28 13.10 -8.09
C ILE A 52 3.17 14.34 -7.91
N GLU A 53 3.91 14.74 -8.94
CA GLU A 53 4.77 15.93 -8.88
C GLU A 53 4.00 17.24 -8.71
N ASN A 54 2.72 17.27 -9.06
CA ASN A 54 1.84 18.43 -8.89
C ASN A 54 1.15 18.50 -7.52
N ILE A 55 1.31 17.50 -6.64
CA ILE A 55 0.67 17.49 -5.31
C ILE A 55 0.90 18.79 -4.52
N PRO A 56 2.09 19.43 -4.47
CA PRO A 56 2.28 20.68 -3.75
C PRO A 56 1.40 21.83 -4.23
N LEU A 57 0.97 21.80 -5.48
CA LEU A 57 0.13 22.83 -6.11
C LEU A 57 -1.38 22.61 -5.86
N THR A 58 -1.79 21.41 -5.44
CA THR A 58 -3.20 21.03 -5.22
C THR A 58 -3.90 21.85 -4.12
N TYR A 59 -3.14 22.57 -3.32
CA TYR A 59 -3.67 23.44 -2.28
C TYR A 59 -4.36 24.69 -2.85
N ASN A 60 -3.79 25.22 -3.96
CA ASN A 60 -4.22 26.47 -4.58
C ASN A 60 -4.84 26.24 -5.97
N ASP A 61 -4.96 24.99 -6.41
CA ASP A 61 -5.51 24.62 -7.72
C ASP A 61 -6.40 23.38 -7.58
N ASP A 62 -7.70 23.62 -7.59
CA ASP A 62 -8.72 22.57 -7.43
C ASP A 62 -8.73 21.58 -8.61
N LYS A 63 -8.32 22.02 -9.80
CA LYS A 63 -8.18 21.11 -10.95
C LYS A 63 -7.07 20.10 -10.70
N LEU A 64 -5.89 20.53 -10.26
CA LEU A 64 -4.81 19.64 -9.92
C LEU A 64 -5.17 18.71 -8.75
N ALA A 65 -5.93 19.22 -7.76
CA ALA A 65 -6.46 18.41 -6.67
C ALA A 65 -7.42 17.33 -7.19
N GLN A 66 -8.30 17.65 -8.13
CA GLN A 66 -9.20 16.69 -8.75
C GLN A 66 -8.43 15.68 -9.62
N ASP A 67 -7.41 16.11 -10.35
CA ASP A 67 -6.55 15.21 -11.14
C ASP A 67 -5.84 14.19 -10.24
N TYR A 68 -5.36 14.61 -9.06
CA TYR A 68 -4.78 13.68 -8.08
C TYR A 68 -5.82 12.69 -7.53
N LEU A 69 -7.04 13.14 -7.20
CA LEU A 69 -8.13 12.24 -6.79
C LEU A 69 -8.47 11.23 -7.88
N ASN A 70 -8.59 11.68 -9.11
CA ASN A 70 -8.85 10.81 -10.25
C ASN A 70 -7.74 9.76 -10.41
N GLU A 71 -6.47 10.16 -10.28
CA GLU A 71 -5.35 9.22 -10.33
C GLU A 71 -5.38 8.23 -9.18
N TYR A 72 -5.72 8.66 -7.96
CA TYR A 72 -5.89 7.78 -6.80
C TYR A 72 -6.91 6.66 -7.10
N PHE A 73 -8.12 7.01 -7.54
CA PHE A 73 -9.14 6.01 -7.88
C PHE A 73 -8.77 5.15 -9.09
N ASN A 74 -8.21 5.76 -10.13
CA ASN A 74 -7.79 5.03 -11.33
C ASN A 74 -6.65 4.04 -11.03
N SER A 75 -5.72 4.39 -10.14
CA SER A 75 -4.63 3.49 -9.74
C SER A 75 -5.15 2.26 -8.99
N HIS A 76 -6.17 2.43 -8.12
CA HIS A 76 -6.85 1.29 -7.49
C HIS A 76 -7.57 0.39 -8.50
N GLN A 77 -8.22 0.97 -9.51
CA GLN A 77 -8.85 0.18 -10.57
C GLN A 77 -7.80 -0.58 -11.41
N ARG A 78 -6.65 0.05 -11.70
CA ARG A 78 -5.56 -0.61 -12.45
C ARG A 78 -5.02 -1.82 -11.69
N VAL A 79 -4.65 -1.65 -10.42
CA VAL A 79 -4.09 -2.75 -9.62
C VAL A 79 -5.13 -3.86 -9.39
N SER A 80 -6.41 -3.52 -9.26
CA SER A 80 -7.51 -4.49 -9.19
C SER A 80 -7.61 -5.34 -10.47
N LYS A 81 -7.55 -4.73 -11.66
CA LYS A 81 -7.56 -5.43 -12.94
C LYS A 81 -6.33 -6.32 -13.14
N ILE A 82 -5.16 -5.89 -12.64
CA ILE A 82 -3.95 -6.71 -12.62
C ILE A 82 -4.19 -7.96 -11.78
N SER A 83 -4.74 -7.79 -10.57
CA SER A 83 -5.07 -8.91 -9.68
C SER A 83 -6.03 -9.90 -10.30
N ASP A 84 -7.07 -9.44 -11.02
CA ASP A 84 -8.03 -10.32 -11.69
C ASP A 84 -7.35 -11.19 -12.76
N LYS A 85 -6.39 -10.65 -13.50
CA LYS A 85 -5.60 -11.40 -14.49
C LYS A 85 -4.71 -12.45 -13.82
N ILE A 86 -4.08 -12.10 -12.71
CA ILE A 86 -3.20 -13.02 -11.96
C ILE A 86 -4.03 -14.16 -11.38
N ILE A 87 -5.21 -13.88 -10.78
CA ILE A 87 -6.12 -14.89 -10.24
C ILE A 87 -6.50 -15.89 -11.33
N LYS A 88 -6.89 -15.39 -12.51
CA LYS A 88 -7.23 -16.28 -13.64
C LYS A 88 -6.10 -17.24 -13.98
N VAL A 89 -4.85 -16.80 -13.98
CA VAL A 89 -3.70 -17.68 -14.24
C VAL A 89 -3.49 -18.69 -13.11
N ILE A 90 -3.70 -18.29 -11.85
CA ILE A 90 -3.63 -19.20 -10.69
C ILE A 90 -4.69 -20.31 -10.82
N GLU A 91 -5.91 -19.95 -11.16
CA GLU A 91 -7.03 -20.89 -11.36
C GLU A 91 -6.79 -21.82 -12.56
N GLU A 92 -6.24 -21.30 -13.68
CA GLU A 92 -5.83 -22.11 -14.84
C GLU A 92 -4.73 -23.14 -14.51
N GLU A 93 -3.86 -22.84 -13.53
CA GLU A 93 -2.84 -23.77 -13.01
C GLU A 93 -3.42 -24.74 -11.95
N GLY A 94 -4.73 -24.67 -11.65
CA GLY A 94 -5.43 -25.61 -10.77
C GLY A 94 -5.39 -25.25 -9.28
N PHE A 95 -5.08 -24.00 -8.93
CA PHE A 95 -5.04 -23.52 -7.55
C PHE A 95 -6.20 -22.57 -7.27
N ASN A 96 -6.49 -22.37 -5.98
CA ASN A 96 -7.47 -21.39 -5.53
C ASN A 96 -6.81 -20.02 -5.28
N ALA A 97 -7.54 -18.96 -5.62
CA ALA A 97 -7.10 -17.61 -5.30
C ALA A 97 -8.29 -16.68 -5.06
N ILE A 98 -8.12 -15.76 -4.12
CA ILE A 98 -9.09 -14.68 -3.86
C ILE A 98 -8.36 -13.34 -3.77
N LYS A 99 -9.04 -12.27 -4.16
CA LYS A 99 -8.55 -10.90 -4.02
C LYS A 99 -9.13 -10.26 -2.75
N LEU A 100 -8.30 -9.57 -1.99
CA LEU A 100 -8.80 -8.67 -0.96
C LEU A 100 -9.26 -7.35 -1.60
N ASP A 101 -10.33 -6.78 -1.06
CA ASP A 101 -10.78 -5.45 -1.44
C ASP A 101 -9.84 -4.34 -0.93
N VAL A 102 -10.15 -3.09 -1.23
CA VAL A 102 -9.34 -1.93 -0.80
C VAL A 102 -9.29 -1.80 0.73
N SER A 103 -10.31 -2.27 1.43
CA SER A 103 -10.36 -2.27 2.90
C SER A 103 -9.61 -3.43 3.54
N GLY A 104 -9.21 -4.45 2.76
CA GLY A 104 -8.52 -5.64 3.23
C GLY A 104 -9.46 -6.77 3.66
N ASN A 105 -10.69 -6.79 3.13
CA ASN A 105 -11.67 -7.84 3.36
C ASN A 105 -11.92 -8.66 2.09
N ASN A 106 -12.54 -9.81 2.29
CA ASN A 106 -13.15 -10.64 1.26
C ASN A 106 -14.32 -11.40 1.88
N GLU A 107 -15.41 -11.58 1.16
CA GLU A 107 -16.65 -12.22 1.65
C GLU A 107 -16.45 -13.70 2.06
N GLU A 108 -15.44 -14.36 1.51
CA GLU A 108 -15.10 -15.75 1.83
C GLU A 108 -14.32 -15.91 3.14
N LEU A 109 -13.87 -14.79 3.74
CA LEU A 109 -13.04 -14.77 4.94
C LEU A 109 -13.77 -14.13 6.11
N ASN A 110 -13.84 -14.86 7.22
CA ASN A 110 -14.30 -14.32 8.49
C ASN A 110 -13.11 -13.83 9.31
N LEU A 111 -12.61 -12.63 8.99
CA LEU A 111 -11.47 -12.03 9.68
C LEU A 111 -11.93 -11.24 10.93
N LYS A 112 -11.15 -11.31 12.03
CA LYS A 112 -11.34 -10.48 13.23
C LYS A 112 -11.19 -8.99 12.92
N ILE A 113 -10.24 -8.65 12.07
CA ILE A 113 -9.97 -7.31 11.54
C ILE A 113 -9.54 -7.42 10.08
N PRO A 114 -9.72 -6.38 9.25
CA PRO A 114 -9.28 -6.40 7.87
C PRO A 114 -7.77 -6.63 7.73
N PHE A 115 -7.36 -7.49 6.78
CA PHE A 115 -5.95 -7.71 6.47
C PHE A 115 -5.47 -6.68 5.44
N SER A 116 -4.72 -5.69 5.91
CA SER A 116 -4.29 -4.57 5.08
C SER A 116 -3.37 -4.99 3.92
N ASN A 117 -3.63 -4.50 2.71
CA ASN A 117 -2.74 -4.65 1.56
C ASN A 117 -1.29 -4.20 1.85
N LYS A 118 -1.10 -3.23 2.74
CA LYS A 118 0.23 -2.80 3.21
C LYS A 118 0.92 -3.85 4.08
N ALA A 119 0.15 -4.57 4.88
CA ALA A 119 0.68 -5.67 5.71
C ALA A 119 1.17 -6.82 4.83
N SER A 120 0.41 -7.19 3.80
CA SER A 120 0.83 -8.19 2.81
C SER A 120 2.17 -7.81 2.17
N ALA A 121 2.29 -6.59 1.66
CA ALA A 121 3.50 -6.13 1.00
C ALA A 121 4.71 -6.02 1.95
N ASN A 122 4.50 -5.66 3.23
CA ASN A 122 5.56 -5.69 4.23
C ASN A 122 6.01 -7.13 4.55
N LEU A 123 5.07 -8.05 4.78
CA LEU A 123 5.36 -9.47 5.01
C LEU A 123 6.10 -10.10 3.83
N ALA A 124 5.79 -9.66 2.60
CA ALA A 124 6.47 -10.09 1.38
C ALA A 124 7.88 -9.49 1.20
N GLY A 125 8.33 -8.62 2.11
CA GLY A 125 9.67 -8.02 2.05
C GLY A 125 9.85 -6.93 0.98
N ILE A 126 8.75 -6.37 0.45
CA ILE A 126 8.83 -5.36 -0.61
C ILE A 126 9.19 -3.98 -0.07
N GLY A 127 8.78 -3.70 1.16
CA GLY A 127 8.97 -2.40 1.78
C GLY A 127 8.57 -2.40 3.25
N TRP A 128 8.60 -1.24 3.83
CA TRP A 128 8.27 -1.03 5.25
C TRP A 128 7.11 -0.05 5.43
N LEU A 129 6.48 -0.10 6.58
CA LEU A 129 5.50 0.90 6.97
C LEU A 129 6.22 2.17 7.42
N GLY A 130 6.02 3.28 6.70
CA GLY A 130 6.60 4.58 7.04
C GLY A 130 5.83 5.28 8.17
N LYS A 131 6.46 6.33 8.78
CA LYS A 131 5.82 7.22 9.77
C LYS A 131 4.51 7.85 9.26
N ASN A 132 4.33 7.95 7.95
CA ASN A 132 3.09 8.42 7.30
C ASN A 132 2.03 7.32 7.13
N ASN A 133 2.25 6.15 7.70
CA ASN A 133 1.39 4.96 7.60
C ASN A 133 1.16 4.47 6.15
N LEU A 134 2.08 4.79 5.24
CA LEU A 134 2.11 4.24 3.89
C LEU A 134 3.19 3.17 3.76
N LEU A 135 2.94 2.14 2.96
CA LEU A 135 4.00 1.22 2.59
C LEU A 135 4.98 1.96 1.68
N THR A 136 6.24 1.94 2.07
CA THR A 136 7.32 2.64 1.39
C THR A 136 8.31 1.63 0.83
N THR A 137 8.62 1.72 -0.45
CA THR A 137 9.66 0.91 -1.11
C THR A 137 10.93 1.73 -1.31
N LYS A 138 12.07 1.08 -1.49
CA LYS A 138 13.35 1.78 -1.75
C LYS A 138 13.33 2.54 -3.07
N GLU A 139 12.72 1.95 -4.10
CA GLU A 139 12.73 2.48 -5.47
C GLU A 139 11.66 3.54 -5.70
N PHE A 140 10.40 3.26 -5.32
CA PHE A 140 9.26 4.13 -5.64
C PHE A 140 8.75 4.92 -4.44
N GLY A 141 9.32 4.69 -3.25
CA GLY A 141 8.79 5.26 -2.02
C GLY A 141 7.34 4.83 -1.79
N PRO A 142 6.47 5.73 -1.28
CA PRO A 142 5.06 5.43 -1.02
C PRO A 142 4.14 5.67 -2.24
N ARG A 143 4.68 5.81 -3.46
CA ARG A 143 3.95 6.20 -4.68
C ARG A 143 3.37 5.02 -5.45
N LEU A 144 2.94 4.01 -4.71
CA LEU A 144 2.37 2.78 -5.23
C LEU A 144 0.97 2.55 -4.66
N THR A 145 0.09 2.01 -5.49
CA THR A 145 -1.19 1.45 -5.05
C THR A 145 -1.04 -0.06 -4.96
N TRP A 146 -1.60 -0.66 -3.93
CA TRP A 146 -1.40 -2.06 -3.58
C TRP A 146 -2.68 -2.86 -3.67
N ALA A 147 -2.54 -4.12 -4.10
CA ALA A 147 -3.55 -5.16 -3.96
C ALA A 147 -2.92 -6.43 -3.40
N THR A 148 -3.75 -7.27 -2.80
CA THR A 148 -3.35 -8.57 -2.24
C THR A 148 -4.21 -9.66 -2.85
N ILE A 149 -3.56 -10.72 -3.32
CA ILE A 149 -4.17 -11.96 -3.76
C ILE A 149 -3.73 -13.04 -2.78
N LEU A 150 -4.69 -13.70 -2.16
CA LEU A 150 -4.44 -14.87 -1.31
C LEU A 150 -4.57 -16.13 -2.16
N THR A 151 -3.69 -17.12 -1.97
CA THR A 151 -3.67 -18.33 -2.79
C THR A 151 -3.09 -19.53 -2.03
N ASP A 152 -3.52 -20.72 -2.44
CA ASP A 152 -2.93 -22.00 -2.03
C ASP A 152 -1.87 -22.53 -3.01
N ALA A 153 -1.57 -21.81 -4.09
CA ALA A 153 -0.47 -22.14 -4.99
C ALA A 153 0.87 -22.21 -4.22
N PRO A 154 1.75 -23.19 -4.47
CA PRO A 154 2.97 -23.41 -3.69
C PRO A 154 4.05 -22.38 -4.03
N LEU A 155 3.96 -21.18 -3.44
CA LEU A 155 4.82 -20.04 -3.69
C LEU A 155 5.96 -19.86 -2.66
N GLY A 156 6.16 -20.82 -1.75
CA GLY A 156 7.11 -20.69 -0.64
C GLY A 156 8.54 -20.37 -1.04
N ASP A 157 9.02 -20.89 -2.17
CA ASP A 157 10.38 -20.64 -2.68
C ASP A 157 10.60 -19.19 -3.12
N TYR A 158 9.53 -18.43 -3.34
CA TYR A 158 9.55 -17.02 -3.75
C TYR A 158 9.24 -16.06 -2.61
N ALA A 159 8.99 -16.60 -1.41
CA ALA A 159 8.55 -15.79 -0.27
C ALA A 159 9.69 -14.94 0.30
N GLY A 160 9.40 -13.65 0.46
CA GLY A 160 10.28 -12.70 1.14
C GLY A 160 10.21 -12.78 2.66
N SER A 161 10.83 -11.79 3.30
CA SER A 161 10.78 -11.61 4.76
C SER A 161 10.46 -10.16 5.09
N PRO A 162 9.72 -9.89 6.18
CA PRO A 162 9.35 -8.53 6.56
C PRO A 162 10.55 -7.59 6.65
N MET A 163 10.35 -6.35 6.20
CA MET A 163 11.36 -5.30 6.32
C MET A 163 11.08 -4.42 7.54
N GLU A 164 12.15 -4.08 8.26
CA GLU A 164 12.13 -3.02 9.25
C GLU A 164 12.05 -1.64 8.60
N SER A 165 11.56 -0.66 9.37
CA SER A 165 11.45 0.71 8.88
C SER A 165 12.82 1.32 8.60
N LEU A 166 12.96 1.95 7.44
CA LEU A 166 14.13 2.76 7.08
C LEU A 166 13.84 4.27 7.20
N CYS A 167 12.84 4.64 7.99
CA CYS A 167 12.53 6.06 8.24
C CYS A 167 13.53 6.74 9.18
N ASP A 168 14.17 5.99 10.08
CA ASP A 168 15.17 6.45 11.04
C ASP A 168 14.85 7.86 11.59
N ASP A 169 15.79 8.81 11.51
CA ASP A 169 15.63 10.20 11.95
C ASP A 169 14.90 11.09 10.92
N CYS A 170 14.42 10.52 9.80
CA CYS A 170 13.73 11.30 8.78
C CYS A 170 12.37 11.81 9.28
N THR A 171 12.18 13.13 9.23
CA THR A 171 10.95 13.82 9.67
C THR A 171 10.25 14.59 8.54
N MET A 172 10.58 14.34 7.27
CA MET A 172 10.06 15.11 6.14
C MET A 172 8.52 15.09 6.06
N CYS A 173 7.90 13.90 6.17
CA CYS A 173 6.44 13.77 6.15
C CYS A 173 5.78 14.36 7.41
N VAL A 174 6.46 14.33 8.57
CA VAL A 174 5.99 14.97 9.81
C VAL A 174 5.88 16.47 9.61
N ARG A 175 6.96 17.10 9.12
CA ARG A 175 7.03 18.56 8.90
C ARG A 175 6.10 19.04 7.79
N ALA A 176 5.92 18.24 6.75
CA ALA A 176 5.11 18.60 5.59
C ALA A 176 3.61 18.35 5.79
N CYS A 177 3.19 17.63 6.85
CA CYS A 177 1.79 17.28 7.07
C CYS A 177 0.95 18.51 7.46
N PRO A 178 0.04 19.00 6.61
CA PRO A 178 -0.75 20.20 6.90
C PRO A 178 -1.77 19.97 8.02
N GLY A 179 -2.29 18.73 8.15
CA GLY A 179 -3.19 18.33 9.24
C GLY A 179 -2.47 17.97 10.53
N LYS A 180 -1.11 18.04 10.57
CA LYS A 180 -0.30 17.62 11.73
C LYS A 180 -0.68 16.22 12.23
N ALA A 181 -1.05 15.36 11.29
CA ALA A 181 -1.52 14.00 11.54
C ALA A 181 -0.38 13.00 11.71
N ILE A 182 0.87 13.39 11.45
CA ILE A 182 2.05 12.53 11.54
C ILE A 182 2.95 13.07 12.64
N GLN A 183 3.37 12.17 13.53
CA GLN A 183 4.29 12.46 14.63
C GLN A 183 5.60 11.70 14.42
N ASP A 184 6.65 12.15 15.08
CA ASP A 184 7.94 11.48 15.07
C ASP A 184 8.01 10.50 16.25
N LEU A 185 7.42 9.32 16.08
CA LEU A 185 7.41 8.26 17.08
C LEU A 185 8.18 7.04 16.54
N PRO A 186 8.79 6.25 17.46
CA PRO A 186 9.56 5.06 17.08
C PRO A 186 8.71 4.01 16.35
N ASP A 187 7.46 3.78 16.79
CA ASP A 187 6.55 2.89 16.11
C ASP A 187 5.77 3.64 15.01
N PRO A 188 5.95 3.30 13.72
CA PRO A 188 5.21 3.88 12.63
C PRO A 188 3.69 3.75 12.77
N LYS A 189 3.20 2.71 13.45
CA LYS A 189 1.75 2.51 13.68
C LYS A 189 1.16 3.57 14.59
N GLU A 190 1.94 4.07 15.53
CA GLU A 190 1.56 5.13 16.47
C GLU A 190 1.83 6.52 15.90
N SER A 191 2.71 6.63 14.90
CA SER A 191 3.13 7.90 14.30
C SER A 191 2.02 8.61 13.53
N TYR A 192 0.99 7.91 13.06
CA TYR A 192 -0.06 8.48 12.22
C TYR A 192 -1.43 8.47 12.90
N SER A 193 -2.10 9.63 12.90
CA SER A 193 -3.47 9.81 13.36
C SER A 193 -4.44 9.92 12.18
N PRO A 194 -5.24 8.87 11.89
CA PRO A 194 -6.29 8.91 10.86
C PRO A 194 -7.31 10.02 11.13
N GLN A 195 -7.64 10.24 12.43
CA GLN A 195 -8.57 11.26 12.86
C GLN A 195 -8.10 12.66 12.43
N LYS A 196 -6.88 13.07 12.79
CA LYS A 196 -6.35 14.41 12.42
C LYS A 196 -6.24 14.57 10.91
N CYS A 197 -5.89 13.52 10.18
CA CYS A 197 -5.86 13.54 8.72
C CYS A 197 -7.27 13.76 8.16
N GLY A 198 -8.26 13.03 8.68
CA GLY A 198 -9.66 13.17 8.30
C GLY A 198 -10.24 14.56 8.61
N GLU A 199 -9.94 15.11 9.79
CA GLU A 199 -10.35 16.48 10.18
C GLU A 199 -9.82 17.52 9.18
N PHE A 200 -8.55 17.40 8.79
CA PHE A 200 -7.98 18.29 7.79
C PHE A 200 -8.66 18.14 6.42
N LEU A 201 -8.95 16.94 5.97
CA LEU A 201 -9.63 16.68 4.70
C LEU A 201 -11.09 17.16 4.74
N ASN A 202 -11.78 16.97 5.86
CA ASN A 202 -13.15 17.47 6.05
C ASN A 202 -13.19 19.00 6.03
N LYS A 203 -12.23 19.68 6.66
CA LYS A 203 -12.11 21.14 6.58
C LYS A 203 -12.00 21.61 5.13
N ARG A 204 -11.16 20.99 4.31
CA ARG A 204 -11.07 21.30 2.87
C ARG A 204 -12.41 21.12 2.15
N LYS A 205 -13.15 20.06 2.45
CA LYS A 205 -14.49 19.81 1.90
C LYS A 205 -15.46 20.92 2.27
N ASP A 206 -15.46 21.33 3.54
CA ASP A 206 -16.35 22.38 4.04
C ASP A 206 -16.04 23.77 3.42
N GLU A 207 -14.78 23.99 3.04
CA GLU A 207 -14.31 25.16 2.30
C GLU A 207 -14.61 25.07 0.78
N GLY A 208 -15.19 23.96 0.29
CA GLY A 208 -15.58 23.77 -1.11
C GLY A 208 -14.48 23.20 -2.01
N HIS A 209 -13.36 22.75 -1.44
CA HIS A 209 -12.24 22.18 -2.18
C HIS A 209 -12.33 20.64 -2.33
N PRO A 210 -11.68 20.04 -3.32
CA PRO A 210 -11.54 18.59 -3.42
C PRO A 210 -10.90 17.98 -2.18
N VAL A 211 -11.39 16.80 -1.76
CA VAL A 211 -10.92 16.05 -0.56
C VAL A 211 -9.62 15.33 -0.89
N ALA A 212 -8.57 16.06 -1.17
CA ALA A 212 -7.27 15.56 -1.59
C ALA A 212 -6.13 16.22 -0.81
N CYS A 213 -5.08 15.47 -0.52
CA CYS A 213 -3.84 16.00 0.06
C CYS A 213 -2.60 15.35 -0.58
N GLY A 214 -2.19 14.13 -0.18
CA GLY A 214 -1.03 13.44 -0.75
C GLY A 214 0.35 13.99 -0.33
N MET A 215 0.46 15.04 0.49
CA MET A 215 1.75 15.68 0.83
C MET A 215 2.76 14.70 1.44
N CYS A 216 2.34 13.80 2.31
CA CYS A 216 3.22 12.81 2.93
C CYS A 216 3.72 11.75 1.92
N LEU A 217 2.96 11.51 0.85
CA LEU A 217 3.34 10.66 -0.25
C LEU A 217 4.38 11.37 -1.15
N TYR A 218 4.12 12.64 -1.49
CA TYR A 218 4.99 13.45 -2.35
C TYR A 218 6.36 13.70 -1.73
N ILE A 219 6.40 14.13 -0.45
CA ILE A 219 7.62 14.63 0.20
C ILE A 219 8.60 13.50 0.58
N CYS A 220 8.15 12.24 0.58
CA CYS A 220 9.00 11.12 0.95
C CYS A 220 10.25 11.06 0.04
N PRO A 221 11.47 11.01 0.61
CA PRO A 221 12.72 11.02 -0.16
C PRO A 221 12.95 9.72 -0.95
N TYR A 222 12.35 8.62 -0.49
CA TYR A 222 12.36 7.37 -1.25
C TYR A 222 11.52 7.51 -2.53
N GLY A 223 12.09 7.13 -3.65
CA GLY A 223 11.45 7.25 -4.97
C GLY A 223 11.30 8.68 -5.49
N ASN A 224 11.95 9.67 -4.86
CA ASN A 224 11.89 11.07 -5.28
C ASN A 224 13.26 11.77 -5.13
N GLU A 225 13.94 11.96 -6.25
CA GLU A 225 15.27 12.61 -6.27
C GLU A 225 15.22 14.05 -5.75
N LYS A 226 14.15 14.80 -6.07
CA LYS A 226 13.98 16.18 -5.61
C LYS A 226 13.87 16.26 -4.09
N SER A 227 13.09 15.36 -3.48
CA SER A 227 12.96 15.30 -2.02
C SER A 227 14.22 14.76 -1.34
N ARG A 228 14.95 13.85 -2.02
CA ARG A 228 16.23 13.33 -1.51
C ARG A 228 17.30 14.42 -1.42
N ALA A 229 17.30 15.39 -2.32
CA ALA A 229 18.22 16.53 -2.30
C ALA A 229 17.97 17.50 -1.12
N LEU A 230 16.87 17.31 -0.36
CA LEU A 230 16.53 18.11 0.82
C LEU A 230 16.95 17.44 2.15
N LEU A 231 17.50 16.21 2.10
CA LEU A 231 18.14 15.54 3.24
C LEU A 231 19.58 15.99 3.40
#